data_b039a3ec3b6dccb9a962a60abc44fd40
#
_entry.id   b039a3ec3b6dccb9a962a60abc44fd40
#
_cell.length_a   1.000
_cell.length_b   1.000
_cell.length_c   1.000
_cell.angle_alpha   90.00
_cell.angle_beta   90.00
_cell.angle_gamma   90.00
#
_symmetry.space_group_name_H-M   'P 1'
#
loop_
_entity.id
_entity.type
_entity.pdbx_description
1 polymer ?
#
loop_
_entity_poly.entity_id
_entity_poly.type
_entity_poly.pdbx_seq_one_letter_code
_entity_poly.pdbx_strand_id
1 'polypeptide(L)'
;MDTDDAEGAAAAAEYYVELSGYALAAVDDSDLKAMSHRTCGYCSETLEQVAWLASSGGSYAGGEMDASVDDPGKYVRDEQTGIYPLDVTVTQEALTVVDRDGVEIASEPTSVATARVEVGRSDGSWVIVEIASVPEG
;
A
#
# COMPACT_ATOMS: atom_id res chain seq x y z
N MET A 1 -11.28 -10.69 -1.72
CA MET A 1 -10.83 -9.87 -2.85
C MET A 1 -11.57 -10.18 -4.15
N ASP A 2 -12.16 -11.33 -4.23
CA ASP A 2 -12.85 -11.74 -5.46
C ASP A 2 -14.28 -11.24 -5.56
N THR A 3 -14.87 -10.76 -4.45
CA THR A 3 -16.23 -10.27 -4.42
C THR A 3 -16.29 -8.77 -4.68
N ASP A 4 -17.35 -8.32 -5.38
CA ASP A 4 -17.54 -6.89 -5.69
C ASP A 4 -18.40 -6.23 -4.62
N ASP A 5 -17.87 -6.18 -3.41
CA ASP A 5 -18.55 -5.61 -2.24
C ASP A 5 -17.53 -5.00 -1.27
N ALA A 6 -18.00 -4.50 -0.12
CA ALA A 6 -17.14 -3.87 0.88
C ALA A 6 -16.08 -4.84 1.43
N GLU A 7 -16.45 -6.10 1.62
CA GLU A 7 -15.50 -7.10 2.10
C GLU A 7 -14.40 -7.39 1.08
N GLY A 8 -14.76 -7.45 -0.21
CA GLY A 8 -13.80 -7.61 -1.29
C GLY A 8 -12.87 -6.40 -1.40
N ALA A 9 -13.42 -5.20 -1.27
CA ALA A 9 -12.63 -3.97 -1.27
C ALA A 9 -11.65 -3.93 -0.09
N ALA A 10 -12.11 -4.31 1.11
CA ALA A 10 -11.27 -4.36 2.30
C ALA A 10 -10.11 -5.35 2.12
N ALA A 11 -10.39 -6.54 1.60
CA ALA A 11 -9.36 -7.53 1.33
C ALA A 11 -8.33 -7.02 0.32
N ALA A 12 -8.78 -6.29 -0.71
CA ALA A 12 -7.89 -5.70 -1.70
C ALA A 12 -6.99 -4.62 -1.09
N ALA A 13 -7.56 -3.78 -0.21
CA ALA A 13 -6.80 -2.75 0.47
C ALA A 13 -5.73 -3.36 1.38
N GLU A 14 -6.10 -4.36 2.17
CA GLU A 14 -5.16 -5.06 3.04
C GLU A 14 -4.03 -5.72 2.24
N TYR A 15 -4.40 -6.41 1.18
CA TYR A 15 -3.43 -7.07 0.31
C TYR A 15 -2.45 -6.06 -0.31
N TYR A 16 -2.95 -4.94 -0.81
CA TYR A 16 -2.11 -3.92 -1.45
C TYR A 16 -1.10 -3.33 -0.46
N VAL A 17 -1.54 -2.99 0.75
CA VAL A 17 -0.65 -2.44 1.77
C VAL A 17 0.47 -3.42 2.11
N GLU A 18 0.12 -4.69 2.33
CA GLU A 18 1.11 -5.73 2.63
C GLU A 18 2.05 -5.95 1.45
N LEU A 19 1.51 -5.91 0.24
CA LEU A 19 2.29 -6.06 -0.99
C LEU A 19 3.29 -4.92 -1.18
N SER A 20 2.96 -3.70 -0.73
CA SER A 20 3.88 -2.56 -0.86
C SER A 20 5.16 -2.78 -0.05
N GLY A 21 5.04 -3.33 1.16
CA GLY A 21 6.21 -3.70 1.95
C GLY A 21 7.04 -4.80 1.29
N TYR A 22 6.37 -5.80 0.74
CA TYR A 22 7.05 -6.87 0.01
C TYR A 22 7.78 -6.35 -1.22
N ALA A 23 7.14 -5.47 -1.99
CA ALA A 23 7.73 -4.92 -3.22
C ALA A 23 9.05 -4.19 -2.95
N LEU A 24 9.12 -3.44 -1.85
CA LEU A 24 10.33 -2.74 -1.45
C LEU A 24 11.43 -3.73 -1.01
N ALA A 25 11.08 -4.70 -0.18
CA ALA A 25 12.06 -5.67 0.33
C ALA A 25 12.60 -6.59 -0.76
N ALA A 26 11.73 -7.03 -1.67
CA ALA A 26 12.09 -7.93 -2.77
C ALA A 26 12.58 -7.20 -4.03
N VAL A 27 12.41 -5.89 -4.08
CA VAL A 27 12.69 -5.06 -5.27
C VAL A 27 11.92 -5.61 -6.48
N ASP A 28 10.63 -5.89 -6.28
CA ASP A 28 9.74 -6.47 -7.29
C ASP A 28 8.38 -5.77 -7.21
N ASP A 29 8.08 -4.95 -8.21
CA ASP A 29 6.87 -4.13 -8.23
C ASP A 29 5.78 -4.65 -9.16
N SER A 30 5.95 -5.81 -9.76
CA SER A 30 5.05 -6.29 -10.82
C SER A 30 3.59 -6.41 -10.39
N ASP A 31 3.33 -7.04 -9.23
CA ASP A 31 1.96 -7.17 -8.74
C ASP A 31 1.42 -5.84 -8.19
N LEU A 32 2.29 -5.07 -7.53
CA LEU A 32 1.92 -3.76 -7.00
C LEU A 32 1.48 -2.82 -8.12
N LYS A 33 2.24 -2.81 -9.20
CA LYS A 33 1.98 -1.96 -10.36
C LYS A 33 0.62 -2.30 -10.99
N ALA A 34 0.27 -3.58 -11.05
CA ALA A 34 -0.99 -4.02 -11.63
C ALA A 34 -2.21 -3.50 -10.87
N MET A 35 -2.08 -3.27 -9.56
CA MET A 35 -3.16 -2.75 -8.72
C MET A 35 -3.13 -1.24 -8.54
N SER A 36 -2.07 -0.58 -8.98
CA SER A 36 -1.89 0.87 -8.77
C SER A 36 -2.57 1.65 -9.89
N HIS A 37 -3.59 2.46 -9.52
CA HIS A 37 -4.20 3.35 -10.50
C HIS A 37 -3.27 4.55 -10.73
N ARG A 38 -3.29 5.09 -11.94
CA ARG A 38 -2.41 6.20 -12.33
C ARG A 38 -2.60 7.47 -11.48
N THR A 39 -3.77 7.62 -10.84
CA THR A 39 -4.06 8.78 -9.99
C THR A 39 -3.52 8.63 -8.56
N CYS A 40 -3.05 7.44 -8.19
CA CYS A 40 -2.59 7.16 -6.83
C CYS A 40 -1.18 7.69 -6.62
N GLY A 41 -1.05 8.84 -5.92
CA GLY A 41 0.24 9.44 -5.62
C GLY A 41 1.11 8.57 -4.73
N TYR A 42 0.52 7.95 -3.71
CA TYR A 42 1.24 7.01 -2.83
C TYR A 42 1.79 5.83 -3.63
N CYS A 43 0.99 5.27 -4.53
CA CYS A 43 1.41 4.16 -5.38
C CYS A 43 2.60 4.55 -6.25
N SER A 44 2.52 5.73 -6.86
CA SER A 44 3.58 6.26 -7.71
C SER A 44 4.90 6.44 -6.93
N GLU A 45 4.83 6.98 -5.72
CA GLU A 45 6.00 7.15 -4.87
C GLU A 45 6.63 5.80 -4.50
N THR A 46 5.81 4.81 -4.16
CA THR A 46 6.31 3.46 -3.83
C THR A 46 6.97 2.82 -5.05
N LEU A 47 6.37 2.94 -6.22
CA LEU A 47 6.94 2.41 -7.46
C LEU A 47 8.27 3.09 -7.79
N GLU A 48 8.39 4.39 -7.55
CA GLU A 48 9.64 5.13 -7.73
C GLU A 48 10.72 4.64 -6.77
N GLN A 49 10.36 4.33 -5.52
CA GLN A 49 11.30 3.78 -4.54
C GLN A 49 11.81 2.42 -4.96
N VAL A 50 10.93 1.54 -5.46
CA VAL A 50 11.35 0.24 -5.96
C VAL A 50 12.29 0.39 -7.15
N ALA A 51 11.99 1.31 -8.06
CA ALA A 51 12.83 1.58 -9.23
C ALA A 51 14.21 2.11 -8.81
N TRP A 52 14.24 2.99 -7.80
CA TRP A 52 15.50 3.49 -7.26
C TRP A 52 16.36 2.38 -6.66
N LEU A 53 15.73 1.49 -5.87
CA LEU A 53 16.43 0.33 -5.29
C LEU A 53 17.03 -0.56 -6.39
N ALA A 54 16.24 -0.81 -7.44
CA ALA A 54 16.69 -1.64 -8.56
C ALA A 54 17.87 -1.03 -9.32
N SER A 55 17.83 0.29 -9.55
CA SER A 55 18.85 0.98 -10.35
C SER A 55 20.09 1.35 -9.56
N SER A 56 19.95 1.62 -8.25
CA SER A 56 21.06 2.06 -7.40
C SER A 56 21.84 0.91 -6.75
N GLY A 57 21.27 -0.28 -6.73
CA GLY A 57 21.84 -1.41 -6.02
C GLY A 57 21.64 -1.34 -4.50
N GLY A 58 20.80 -0.43 -4.04
CA GLY A 58 20.42 -0.34 -2.64
C GLY A 58 19.52 -1.48 -2.21
N SER A 59 19.28 -1.59 -0.91
CA SER A 59 18.39 -2.60 -0.37
C SER A 59 17.55 -2.05 0.78
N TYR A 60 16.42 -2.70 0.98
CA TYR A 60 15.41 -2.32 1.97
C TYR A 60 15.22 -3.53 2.89
N ALA A 61 15.52 -3.38 4.17
CA ALA A 61 15.44 -4.47 5.14
C ALA A 61 14.41 -4.13 6.21
N GLY A 62 13.63 -5.12 6.61
CA GLY A 62 12.51 -4.92 7.52
C GLY A 62 11.34 -4.27 6.82
N GLY A 63 10.53 -3.50 7.56
CA GLY A 63 9.43 -2.75 6.98
C GLY A 63 8.24 -3.59 6.57
N GLU A 64 8.16 -4.84 7.01
CA GLU A 64 6.98 -5.67 6.75
C GLU A 64 5.74 -4.96 7.24
N MET A 65 4.70 -4.94 6.41
CA MET A 65 3.45 -4.28 6.73
C MET A 65 2.36 -5.29 7.02
N ASP A 66 1.59 -5.02 8.07
CA ASP A 66 0.39 -5.76 8.40
C ASP A 66 -0.77 -4.78 8.37
N ALA A 67 -1.83 -5.14 7.67
CA ALA A 67 -2.96 -4.25 7.43
C ALA A 67 -4.26 -4.90 7.85
N SER A 68 -5.13 -4.13 8.49
CA SER A 68 -6.44 -4.62 8.88
C SER A 68 -7.50 -3.53 8.70
N VAL A 69 -8.67 -3.96 8.22
CA VAL A 69 -9.86 -3.12 8.13
C VAL A 69 -10.86 -3.61 9.16
N ASP A 70 -11.23 -2.73 10.08
CA ASP A 70 -12.21 -3.05 11.11
C ASP A 70 -13.61 -2.90 10.54
N ASP A 71 -14.43 -3.95 10.73
CA ASP A 71 -15.84 -3.97 10.31
C ASP A 71 -16.04 -3.51 8.85
N PRO A 72 -15.56 -4.30 7.86
CA PRO A 72 -15.67 -3.89 6.45
C PRO A 72 -17.09 -3.58 5.98
N GLY A 73 -18.09 -4.25 6.55
CA GLY A 73 -19.49 -4.07 6.15
C GLY A 73 -20.06 -2.69 6.45
N LYS A 74 -19.39 -1.87 7.27
CA LYS A 74 -19.85 -0.51 7.55
C LYS A 74 -19.59 0.48 6.43
N TYR A 75 -18.67 0.16 5.51
CA TYR A 75 -18.30 1.06 4.42
C TYR A 75 -19.28 1.01 3.28
N VAL A 76 -19.56 2.16 2.69
CA VAL A 76 -20.53 2.31 1.61
C VAL A 76 -19.82 2.80 0.37
N ARG A 77 -20.10 2.15 -0.75
CA ARG A 77 -19.57 2.54 -2.06
C ARG A 77 -20.16 3.87 -2.49
N ASP A 78 -19.31 4.77 -2.96
CA ASP A 78 -19.78 6.01 -3.59
C ASP A 78 -20.51 5.67 -4.89
N GLU A 79 -21.75 6.13 -5.01
CA GLU A 79 -22.60 5.81 -6.17
C GLU A 79 -22.11 6.42 -7.47
N GLN A 80 -21.42 7.57 -7.40
CA GLN A 80 -20.94 8.28 -8.58
C GLN A 80 -19.62 7.71 -9.10
N THR A 81 -18.73 7.34 -8.20
CA THR A 81 -17.37 6.92 -8.57
C THR A 81 -17.18 5.41 -8.51
N GLY A 82 -18.01 4.69 -7.76
CA GLY A 82 -17.84 3.27 -7.50
C GLY A 82 -16.72 2.96 -6.53
N ILE A 83 -16.21 3.95 -5.82
CA ILE A 83 -15.05 3.83 -4.92
C ILE A 83 -15.51 3.59 -3.49
N TYR A 84 -14.81 2.67 -2.79
CA TYR A 84 -14.93 2.49 -1.35
C TYR A 84 -13.81 3.25 -0.65
N PRO A 85 -14.10 4.22 0.23
CA PRO A 85 -13.09 4.82 1.10
C PRO A 85 -12.98 4.00 2.38
N LEU A 86 -11.86 3.33 2.57
CA LEU A 86 -11.64 2.42 3.69
C LEU A 86 -10.55 2.97 4.61
N ASP A 87 -10.80 2.92 5.93
CA ASP A 87 -9.76 3.22 6.91
C ASP A 87 -9.05 1.91 7.26
N VAL A 88 -7.76 1.87 7.06
CA VAL A 88 -6.92 0.69 7.25
C VAL A 88 -5.91 0.97 8.35
N THR A 89 -5.87 0.09 9.35
CA THR A 89 -4.82 0.15 10.36
C THR A 89 -3.60 -0.55 9.79
N VAL A 90 -2.49 0.17 9.71
CA VAL A 90 -1.23 -0.34 9.16
C VAL A 90 -0.20 -0.38 10.25
N THR A 91 0.35 -1.56 10.52
CA THR A 91 1.51 -1.75 11.38
C THR A 91 2.70 -2.01 10.46
N GLN A 92 3.72 -1.18 10.58
CA GLN A 92 4.95 -1.35 9.79
C GLN A 92 6.09 -1.65 10.75
N GLU A 93 6.81 -2.75 10.50
CA GLU A 93 7.98 -3.10 11.28
C GLU A 93 9.11 -2.10 11.01
N ALA A 94 10.05 -2.01 11.95
CA ALA A 94 11.23 -1.15 11.78
C ALA A 94 11.96 -1.50 10.48
N LEU A 95 12.43 -0.48 9.79
CA LEU A 95 13.09 -0.65 8.51
C LEU A 95 14.43 0.09 8.44
N THR A 96 15.29 -0.40 7.58
CA THR A 96 16.57 0.22 7.28
C THR A 96 16.79 0.17 5.76
N VAL A 97 17.20 1.30 5.19
CA VAL A 97 17.58 1.38 3.78
C VAL A 97 19.09 1.61 3.72
N VAL A 98 19.78 0.79 2.95
CA VAL A 98 21.22 0.94 2.74
C VAL A 98 21.50 1.12 1.25
N ASP A 99 22.62 1.80 0.95
CA ASP A 99 23.06 1.93 -0.43
C ASP A 99 23.84 0.68 -0.87
N ARG A 100 24.31 0.66 -2.10
CA ARG A 100 25.02 -0.50 -2.66
C ARG A 100 26.34 -0.81 -1.93
N ASP A 101 26.88 0.15 -1.20
CA ASP A 101 28.09 -0.02 -0.41
C ASP A 101 27.81 -0.47 1.03
N GLY A 102 26.54 -0.73 1.35
CA GLY A 102 26.11 -1.14 2.68
C GLY A 102 25.99 -0.02 3.70
N VAL A 103 26.02 1.23 3.25
CA VAL A 103 25.89 2.39 4.14
C VAL A 103 24.42 2.69 4.37
N GLU A 104 24.02 2.79 5.65
CA GLU A 104 22.67 3.15 6.02
C GLU A 104 22.36 4.57 5.61
N ILE A 105 21.31 4.76 4.80
CA ILE A 105 20.89 6.09 4.33
C ILE A 105 19.55 6.52 4.90
N ALA A 106 18.77 5.58 5.45
CA ALA A 106 17.50 5.89 6.11
C ALA A 106 17.14 4.76 7.06
N SER A 107 16.45 5.10 8.14
CA SER A 107 15.86 4.10 9.03
C SER A 107 14.64 4.69 9.70
N GLU A 108 13.67 3.83 10.01
CA GLU A 108 12.47 4.23 10.74
C GLU A 108 12.11 3.16 11.75
N PRO A 109 11.60 3.55 12.94
CA PRO A 109 11.17 2.57 13.95
C PRO A 109 9.83 1.95 13.56
N THR A 110 9.45 0.89 14.26
CA THR A 110 8.12 0.29 14.14
C THR A 110 7.05 1.37 14.36
N SER A 111 6.03 1.37 13.52
CA SER A 111 4.96 2.36 13.60
C SER A 111 3.59 1.72 13.39
N VAL A 112 2.57 2.36 13.95
CA VAL A 112 1.17 2.01 13.72
C VAL A 112 0.46 3.29 13.30
N ALA A 113 -0.27 3.23 12.21
CA ALA A 113 -0.98 4.40 11.68
C ALA A 113 -2.27 3.96 11.00
N THR A 114 -3.19 4.90 10.82
CA THR A 114 -4.39 4.69 10.02
C THR A 114 -4.22 5.40 8.69
N ALA A 115 -4.49 4.67 7.62
CA ALA A 115 -4.47 5.23 6.27
C ALA A 115 -5.85 5.09 5.65
N ARG A 116 -6.27 6.10 4.89
CA ARG A 116 -7.48 6.00 4.08
C ARG A 116 -7.09 5.48 2.71
N VAL A 117 -7.63 4.32 2.37
CA VAL A 117 -7.36 3.67 1.09
C VAL A 117 -8.64 3.74 0.25
N GLU A 118 -8.56 4.42 -0.88
CA GLU A 118 -9.66 4.50 -1.82
C GLU A 118 -9.49 3.39 -2.86
N VAL A 119 -10.46 2.48 -2.90
CA VAL A 119 -10.42 1.27 -3.71
C VAL A 119 -11.53 1.31 -4.74
N GLY A 120 -11.18 1.18 -6.01
CA GLY A 120 -12.12 1.16 -7.12
C GLY A 120 -12.04 -0.11 -7.95
N ARG A 121 -12.88 -0.22 -8.95
CA ARG A 121 -12.87 -1.35 -9.87
C ARG A 121 -12.46 -0.88 -11.26
N SER A 122 -11.62 -1.66 -11.92
CA SER A 122 -11.21 -1.44 -13.31
C SER A 122 -11.10 -2.80 -13.99
N ASP A 123 -11.86 -2.96 -15.07
CA ASP A 123 -11.87 -4.20 -15.87
C ASP A 123 -12.11 -5.47 -15.03
N GLY A 124 -13.00 -5.36 -14.03
CA GLY A 124 -13.36 -6.48 -13.18
C GLY A 124 -12.40 -6.77 -12.03
N SER A 125 -11.41 -5.92 -11.83
CA SER A 125 -10.42 -6.07 -10.76
C SER A 125 -10.40 -4.86 -9.85
N TRP A 126 -10.03 -5.07 -8.58
CA TRP A 126 -9.84 -3.99 -7.64
C TRP A 126 -8.54 -3.25 -7.96
N VAL A 127 -8.58 -1.92 -7.90
CA VAL A 127 -7.40 -1.07 -8.04
C VAL A 127 -7.38 -0.04 -6.93
N ILE A 128 -6.19 0.39 -6.56
CA ILE A 128 -6.00 1.42 -5.54
C ILE A 128 -5.97 2.78 -6.25
N VAL A 129 -6.93 3.62 -5.89
CA VAL A 129 -7.10 4.95 -6.50
C VAL A 129 -6.27 5.99 -5.76
N GLU A 130 -6.21 5.90 -4.43
CA GLU A 130 -5.36 6.77 -3.61
C GLU A 130 -5.22 6.21 -2.20
N ILE A 131 -4.11 6.56 -1.56
CA ILE A 131 -3.87 6.27 -0.15
C ILE A 131 -3.41 7.57 0.51
N ALA A 132 -4.01 7.92 1.63
CA ALA A 132 -3.67 9.12 2.38
C ALA A 132 -3.65 8.83 3.87
N SER A 133 -2.82 9.55 4.60
CA SER A 133 -2.81 9.45 6.06
C SER A 133 -4.09 10.04 6.66
N VAL A 134 -4.63 9.39 7.67
CA VAL A 134 -5.76 9.92 8.42
C VAL A 134 -5.19 10.64 9.65
N PRO A 135 -5.46 11.94 9.82
CA PRO A 135 -4.97 12.66 10.98
C PRO A 135 -5.52 12.07 12.27
N GLU A 136 -4.66 11.97 13.28
CA GLU A 136 -5.07 11.59 14.63
C GLU A 136 -5.73 12.78 15.32
N GLY A 137 -6.81 12.52 16.03
CA GLY A 137 -7.49 13.50 16.81
C GLY A 137 -8.82 13.92 16.33
#